data_bf3b77d17e633e79aa19b3c0ebfeb40a
#
_entry.id   bf3b77d17e633e79aa19b3c0ebfeb40a
#
_cell.length_a   1.000
_cell.length_b   1.000
_cell.length_c   1.000
_cell.angle_alpha   90.00
_cell.angle_beta   90.00
_cell.angle_gamma   90.00
#
_symmetry.space_group_name_H-M   'P 1'
#
loop_
_entity.id
_entity.type
_entity.pdbx_description
1 polymer ?
#
loop_
_entity_poly.entity_id
_entity_poly.type
_entity_poly.pdbx_seq_one_letter_code
_entity_poly.pdbx_strand_id
1 'polypeptide(L)'
;MTFDPSTTAIVLIEYQNEFTSEGGVLHGAVAGVMRETNMLDNTRKLVEAARKAGVTIMHAPITFAPGYGELTRHPYGILKGVVDGKAFVRGTWGAAIIDSLAPVDGDIVIEGKRGLDTFASTNIDFILRSKGIKTVILGGFLTNCCVESTMRTAYEHGFEVITLTDCVAATSLEEHNNAIKYDFPMFSKPMRSADVLAQLS
;
A
#
# COMPACT_ATOMS: atom_id res chain seq x y z
N MET A 1 16.66 -16.97 1.78
CA MET A 1 15.26 -17.42 1.58
C MET A 1 14.89 -16.94 0.20
N THR A 2 14.46 -17.78 -0.71
CA THR A 2 14.00 -17.36 -2.05
C THR A 2 12.48 -17.32 -2.02
N PHE A 3 11.89 -16.28 -2.54
CA PHE A 3 10.43 -16.21 -2.70
C PHE A 3 10.00 -17.10 -3.87
N ASP A 4 8.93 -17.85 -3.68
CA ASP A 4 8.26 -18.53 -4.79
C ASP A 4 7.31 -17.53 -5.47
N PRO A 5 7.60 -17.09 -6.71
CA PRO A 5 6.79 -16.09 -7.39
C PRO A 5 5.33 -16.52 -7.57
N SER A 6 5.08 -17.82 -7.72
CA SER A 6 3.73 -18.36 -7.94
C SER A 6 2.81 -18.25 -6.71
N THR A 7 3.39 -18.13 -5.51
CA THR A 7 2.68 -18.03 -4.23
C THR A 7 2.95 -16.71 -3.50
N THR A 8 3.56 -15.74 -4.18
CA THR A 8 3.89 -14.43 -3.63
C THR A 8 3.08 -13.32 -4.33
N ALA A 9 2.59 -12.36 -3.56
CA ALA A 9 1.97 -11.14 -4.08
C ALA A 9 2.61 -9.88 -3.48
N ILE A 10 2.76 -8.84 -4.30
CA ILE A 10 3.09 -7.49 -3.84
C ILE A 10 1.80 -6.68 -3.85
N VAL A 11 1.48 -6.06 -2.71
CA VAL A 11 0.29 -5.21 -2.54
C VAL A 11 0.73 -3.76 -2.40
N LEU A 12 0.35 -2.96 -3.39
CA LEU A 12 0.65 -1.53 -3.47
C LEU A 12 -0.53 -0.74 -2.90
N ILE A 13 -0.39 -0.27 -1.66
CA ILE A 13 -1.45 0.38 -0.90
C ILE A 13 -1.41 1.89 -1.18
N GLU A 14 -2.46 2.40 -1.86
CA GLU A 14 -2.73 3.84 -2.01
C GLU A 14 -1.61 4.65 -2.72
N TYR A 15 -0.93 4.08 -3.71
CA TYR A 15 0.00 4.83 -4.56
C TYR A 15 -0.76 5.76 -5.53
N GLN A 16 -1.63 6.60 -4.97
CA GLN A 16 -2.50 7.52 -5.69
C GLN A 16 -1.93 8.95 -5.68
N ASN A 17 -2.32 9.76 -6.66
CA ASN A 17 -1.81 11.12 -6.82
C ASN A 17 -2.03 12.02 -5.59
N GLU A 18 -3.06 11.75 -4.78
CA GLU A 18 -3.28 12.47 -3.51
C GLU A 18 -2.06 12.41 -2.58
N PHE A 19 -1.31 11.30 -2.59
CA PHE A 19 -0.08 11.14 -1.82
C PHE A 19 1.17 11.41 -2.67
N THR A 20 1.20 10.85 -3.88
CA THR A 20 2.46 10.68 -4.63
C THR A 20 2.86 11.90 -5.46
N SER A 21 1.93 12.80 -5.75
CA SER A 21 2.13 13.84 -6.76
C SER A 21 1.93 15.26 -6.22
N GLU A 22 2.73 16.21 -6.69
CA GLU A 22 2.50 17.63 -6.40
C GLU A 22 1.09 18.03 -6.81
N GLY A 23 0.38 18.75 -5.93
CA GLY A 23 -1.03 19.09 -6.10
C GLY A 23 -2.01 18.10 -5.46
N GLY A 24 -1.55 16.92 -5.04
CA GLY A 24 -2.33 16.00 -4.21
C GLY A 24 -2.56 16.56 -2.81
N VAL A 25 -3.75 16.36 -2.26
CA VAL A 25 -4.18 16.95 -0.98
C VAL A 25 -3.26 16.55 0.19
N LEU A 26 -2.75 15.33 0.16
CA LEU A 26 -1.93 14.75 1.22
C LEU A 26 -0.43 14.73 0.87
N HIS A 27 -0.06 15.11 -0.37
CA HIS A 27 1.31 15.05 -0.84
C HIS A 27 2.28 15.83 0.08
N GLY A 28 1.93 17.05 0.45
CA GLY A 28 2.78 17.89 1.29
C GLY A 28 3.13 17.25 2.64
N ALA A 29 2.24 16.41 3.19
CA ALA A 29 2.46 15.74 4.46
C ALA A 29 3.49 14.59 4.35
N VAL A 30 3.56 13.90 3.22
CA VAL A 30 4.37 12.68 3.05
C VAL A 30 5.62 12.88 2.18
N ALA A 31 5.72 13.97 1.44
CA ALA A 31 6.78 14.24 0.47
C ALA A 31 8.19 14.19 1.08
N GLY A 32 8.35 14.62 2.35
CA GLY A 32 9.63 14.56 3.06
C GLY A 32 10.12 13.13 3.22
N VAL A 33 9.28 12.25 3.73
CA VAL A 33 9.62 10.83 3.95
C VAL A 33 9.81 10.10 2.62
N MET A 34 8.94 10.34 1.63
CA MET A 34 9.09 9.75 0.29
C MET A 34 10.45 10.06 -0.34
N ARG A 35 10.92 11.31 -0.22
CA ARG A 35 12.25 11.71 -0.75
C ARG A 35 13.39 11.05 0.02
N GLU A 36 13.34 11.08 1.35
CA GLU A 36 14.39 10.52 2.20
C GLU A 36 14.59 9.02 1.95
N THR A 37 13.50 8.28 1.76
CA THR A 37 13.52 6.83 1.51
C THR A 37 13.72 6.47 0.03
N ASN A 38 13.67 7.44 -0.89
CA ASN A 38 13.61 7.20 -2.33
C ASN A 38 12.46 6.26 -2.74
N MET A 39 11.33 6.39 -2.04
CA MET A 39 10.21 5.44 -2.05
C MET A 39 9.70 5.08 -3.44
N LEU A 40 9.40 6.09 -4.26
CA LEU A 40 8.75 5.85 -5.55
C LEU A 40 9.67 5.12 -6.54
N ASP A 41 10.97 5.49 -6.58
CA ASP A 41 11.93 4.84 -7.46
C ASP A 41 12.24 3.40 -7.01
N ASN A 42 12.35 3.16 -5.71
CA ASN A 42 12.50 1.84 -5.13
C ASN A 42 11.29 0.94 -5.46
N THR A 43 10.08 1.47 -5.29
CA THR A 43 8.86 0.72 -5.61
C THR A 43 8.76 0.39 -7.10
N ARG A 44 9.06 1.36 -7.98
CA ARG A 44 9.05 1.14 -9.42
C ARG A 44 10.00 0.02 -9.83
N LYS A 45 11.26 0.07 -9.36
CA LYS A 45 12.26 -0.97 -9.63
C LYS A 45 11.82 -2.35 -9.14
N LEU A 46 11.27 -2.40 -7.92
CA LEU A 46 10.76 -3.64 -7.34
C LEU A 46 9.62 -4.23 -8.17
N VAL A 47 8.63 -3.42 -8.53
CA VAL A 47 7.45 -3.85 -9.30
C VAL A 47 7.85 -4.33 -10.70
N GLU A 48 8.76 -3.61 -11.39
CA GLU A 48 9.27 -4.03 -12.70
C GLU A 48 9.96 -5.41 -12.65
N ALA A 49 10.79 -5.65 -11.63
CA ALA A 49 11.48 -6.93 -11.47
C ALA A 49 10.50 -8.04 -11.05
N ALA A 50 9.58 -7.75 -10.14
CA ALA A 50 8.56 -8.70 -9.67
C ALA A 50 7.63 -9.16 -10.79
N ARG A 51 7.19 -8.25 -11.67
CA ARG A 51 6.42 -8.60 -12.89
C ARG A 51 7.19 -9.56 -13.79
N LYS A 52 8.49 -9.31 -14.02
CA LYS A 52 9.35 -10.19 -14.83
C LYS A 52 9.53 -11.56 -14.19
N ALA A 53 9.55 -11.64 -12.88
CA ALA A 53 9.66 -12.89 -12.13
C ALA A 53 8.33 -13.65 -12.02
N GLY A 54 7.20 -13.08 -12.47
CA GLY A 54 5.88 -13.71 -12.39
C GLY A 54 5.18 -13.57 -11.04
N VAL A 55 5.64 -12.65 -10.19
CA VAL A 55 4.97 -12.31 -8.92
C VAL A 55 3.65 -11.60 -9.20
N THR A 56 2.60 -11.93 -8.46
CA THR A 56 1.30 -11.26 -8.56
C THR A 56 1.41 -9.81 -8.03
N ILE A 57 1.09 -8.83 -8.87
CA ILE A 57 1.02 -7.42 -8.46
C ILE A 57 -0.43 -7.03 -8.22
N MET A 58 -0.69 -6.44 -7.05
CA MET A 58 -2.00 -5.97 -6.63
C MET A 58 -1.95 -4.49 -6.26
N HIS A 59 -2.84 -3.70 -6.80
CA HIS A 59 -3.02 -2.29 -6.46
C HIS A 59 -4.25 -2.13 -5.57
N ALA A 60 -4.11 -1.47 -4.45
CA ALA A 60 -5.19 -1.27 -3.47
C ALA A 60 -5.50 0.23 -3.28
N PRO A 61 -6.12 0.89 -4.28
CA PRO A 61 -6.50 2.28 -4.16
C PRO A 61 -7.70 2.45 -3.22
N ILE A 62 -7.66 3.50 -2.37
CA ILE A 62 -8.82 3.94 -1.61
C ILE A 62 -9.61 4.96 -2.43
N THR A 63 -10.94 4.80 -2.51
CA THR A 63 -11.79 5.75 -3.24
C THR A 63 -13.15 5.90 -2.56
N PHE A 64 -13.74 7.09 -2.70
CA PHE A 64 -15.06 7.40 -2.16
C PHE A 64 -15.98 7.96 -3.25
N ALA A 65 -17.28 7.74 -3.09
CA ALA A 65 -18.28 8.42 -3.92
C ALA A 65 -18.26 9.94 -3.63
N PRO A 66 -18.66 10.79 -4.59
CA PRO A 66 -18.87 12.19 -4.32
C PRO A 66 -19.81 12.38 -3.10
N GLY A 67 -19.38 13.22 -2.15
CA GLY A 67 -20.12 13.46 -0.90
C GLY A 67 -19.88 12.43 0.22
N TYR A 68 -19.02 11.40 0.00
CA TYR A 68 -18.60 10.45 1.03
C TYR A 68 -19.73 9.72 1.74
N GLY A 69 -20.79 9.38 0.99
CA GLY A 69 -21.99 8.73 1.54
C GLY A 69 -21.75 7.36 2.18
N GLU A 70 -20.58 6.74 1.91
CA GLU A 70 -20.16 5.47 2.50
C GLU A 70 -19.62 5.64 3.93
N LEU A 71 -19.27 6.84 4.34
CA LEU A 71 -18.72 7.13 5.66
C LEU A 71 -19.80 7.58 6.64
N THR A 72 -19.46 7.50 7.93
CA THR A 72 -20.30 8.09 8.98
C THR A 72 -20.54 9.58 8.75
N ARG A 73 -21.70 10.10 9.18
CA ARG A 73 -22.04 11.53 9.11
C ARG A 73 -21.10 12.42 9.92
N HIS A 74 -20.41 11.86 10.91
CA HIS A 74 -19.50 12.55 11.80
C HIS A 74 -18.14 11.86 11.81
N PRO A 75 -17.38 11.94 10.70
CA PRO A 75 -16.06 11.30 10.62
C PRO A 75 -15.10 11.95 11.62
N TYR A 76 -14.22 11.15 12.17
CA TYR A 76 -13.15 11.57 13.06
C TYR A 76 -11.82 10.88 12.65
N GLY A 77 -10.75 11.24 13.32
CA GLY A 77 -9.42 10.69 12.99
C GLY A 77 -9.02 11.01 11.56
N ILE A 78 -8.26 10.12 10.95
CA ILE A 78 -7.70 10.33 9.62
C ILE A 78 -8.76 10.51 8.52
N LEU A 79 -9.90 9.80 8.62
CA LEU A 79 -10.97 9.92 7.62
C LEU A 79 -11.66 11.29 7.66
N LYS A 80 -11.62 12.00 8.80
CA LYS A 80 -12.07 13.39 8.83
C LYS A 80 -11.21 14.28 7.93
N GLY A 81 -9.89 14.12 7.98
CA GLY A 81 -8.98 14.84 7.10
C GLY A 81 -9.22 14.55 5.61
N VAL A 82 -9.52 13.30 5.28
CA VAL A 82 -9.90 12.88 3.92
C VAL A 82 -11.16 13.61 3.43
N VAL A 83 -12.21 13.65 4.26
CA VAL A 83 -13.49 14.32 3.93
C VAL A 83 -13.32 15.83 3.83
N ASP A 84 -12.66 16.45 4.82
CA ASP A 84 -12.43 17.89 4.86
C ASP A 84 -11.59 18.37 3.65
N GLY A 85 -10.58 17.58 3.28
CA GLY A 85 -9.71 17.83 2.13
C GLY A 85 -10.32 17.44 0.78
N LYS A 86 -11.47 16.78 0.76
CA LYS A 86 -12.11 16.24 -0.45
C LYS A 86 -11.21 15.27 -1.23
N ALA A 87 -10.38 14.50 -0.52
CA ALA A 87 -9.43 13.58 -1.10
C ALA A 87 -10.07 12.27 -1.58
N PHE A 88 -9.45 11.59 -2.54
CA PHE A 88 -9.79 10.26 -3.05
C PHE A 88 -11.21 10.12 -3.62
N VAL A 89 -11.80 11.20 -4.12
CA VAL A 89 -13.10 11.14 -4.79
C VAL A 89 -12.96 10.37 -6.11
N ARG A 90 -13.77 9.33 -6.28
CA ARG A 90 -13.74 8.45 -7.46
C ARG A 90 -13.84 9.24 -8.75
N GLY A 91 -12.94 8.94 -9.70
CA GLY A 91 -12.90 9.58 -11.02
C GLY A 91 -12.13 10.91 -11.05
N THR A 92 -11.60 11.38 -9.91
CA THR A 92 -10.70 12.54 -9.90
C THR A 92 -9.26 12.13 -10.16
N TRP A 93 -8.44 13.08 -10.62
CA TRP A 93 -7.00 12.88 -10.80
C TRP A 93 -6.32 12.47 -9.48
N GLY A 94 -6.68 13.07 -8.35
CA GLY A 94 -6.11 12.75 -7.05
C GLY A 94 -6.33 11.28 -6.64
N ALA A 95 -7.49 10.72 -6.99
CA ALA A 95 -7.83 9.33 -6.72
C ALA A 95 -7.18 8.33 -7.70
N ALA A 96 -6.61 8.79 -8.81
CA ALA A 96 -5.93 7.91 -9.76
C ALA A 96 -4.58 7.42 -9.21
N ILE A 97 -4.19 6.20 -9.56
CA ILE A 97 -2.85 5.66 -9.28
C ILE A 97 -1.84 6.46 -10.11
N ILE A 98 -0.67 6.77 -9.51
CA ILE A 98 0.39 7.51 -10.21
C ILE A 98 0.84 6.79 -11.49
N ASP A 99 1.06 7.52 -12.56
CA ASP A 99 1.38 6.97 -13.89
C ASP A 99 2.60 6.03 -13.88
N SER A 100 3.62 6.33 -13.08
CA SER A 100 4.84 5.50 -12.99
C SER A 100 4.62 4.12 -12.36
N LEU A 101 3.47 3.92 -11.71
CA LEU A 101 3.03 2.65 -11.12
C LEU A 101 1.64 2.24 -11.63
N ALA A 102 1.20 2.79 -12.75
CA ALA A 102 -0.08 2.42 -13.33
C ALA A 102 -0.20 0.90 -13.53
N PRO A 103 -1.37 0.31 -13.26
CA PRO A 103 -1.61 -1.09 -13.54
C PRO A 103 -1.40 -1.42 -15.01
N VAL A 104 -0.79 -2.58 -15.27
CA VAL A 104 -0.63 -3.12 -16.62
C VAL A 104 -1.39 -4.45 -16.74
N ASP A 105 -1.47 -4.99 -17.96
CA ASP A 105 -2.11 -6.29 -18.18
C ASP A 105 -1.48 -7.36 -17.28
N GLY A 106 -2.32 -8.07 -16.53
CA GLY A 106 -1.91 -9.08 -15.55
C GLY A 106 -1.87 -8.57 -14.10
N ASP A 107 -1.81 -7.26 -13.87
CA ASP A 107 -1.96 -6.70 -12.53
C ASP A 107 -3.42 -6.76 -12.06
N ILE A 108 -3.62 -6.79 -10.76
CA ILE A 108 -4.95 -6.83 -10.15
C ILE A 108 -5.22 -5.53 -9.41
N VAL A 109 -6.32 -4.88 -9.72
CA VAL A 109 -6.81 -3.73 -8.95
C VAL A 109 -7.83 -4.22 -7.94
N ILE A 110 -7.52 -4.03 -6.66
CA ILE A 110 -8.40 -4.40 -5.54
C ILE A 110 -9.57 -3.43 -5.47
N GLU A 111 -10.76 -3.97 -5.37
CA GLU A 111 -11.99 -3.19 -5.33
C GLU A 111 -12.54 -3.06 -3.92
N GLY A 112 -13.22 -1.96 -3.67
CA GLY A 112 -14.01 -1.76 -2.46
C GLY A 112 -13.31 -1.06 -1.31
N LYS A 113 -12.01 -0.73 -1.39
CA LYS A 113 -11.30 -0.11 -0.26
C LYS A 113 -11.91 1.25 0.12
N ARG A 114 -12.42 1.32 1.36
CA ARG A 114 -13.00 2.51 2.01
C ARG A 114 -12.42 2.76 3.38
N GLY A 115 -11.86 1.74 4.00
CA GLY A 115 -11.19 1.78 5.29
C GLY A 115 -9.67 1.78 5.16
N LEU A 116 -9.00 1.81 6.31
CA LEU A 116 -7.54 1.82 6.39
C LEU A 116 -6.96 0.44 6.05
N ASP A 117 -7.50 -0.60 6.67
CA ASP A 117 -7.16 -1.98 6.37
C ASP A 117 -7.65 -2.39 4.98
N THR A 118 -6.78 -2.98 4.19
CA THR A 118 -7.12 -3.41 2.83
C THR A 118 -8.03 -4.64 2.83
N PHE A 119 -8.06 -5.45 3.88
CA PHE A 119 -8.93 -6.63 3.94
C PHE A 119 -10.39 -6.30 4.26
N ALA A 120 -10.64 -5.32 5.13
CA ALA A 120 -11.92 -5.12 5.79
C ALA A 120 -13.11 -4.84 4.84
N SER A 121 -12.90 -4.22 3.70
CA SER A 121 -14.00 -3.81 2.79
C SER A 121 -13.75 -4.19 1.34
N THR A 122 -12.83 -5.13 1.07
CA THR A 122 -12.38 -5.43 -0.27
C THR A 122 -12.49 -6.91 -0.63
N ASN A 123 -12.18 -7.22 -1.88
CA ASN A 123 -12.08 -8.59 -2.40
C ASN A 123 -10.68 -9.20 -2.25
N ILE A 124 -9.73 -8.58 -1.52
CA ILE A 124 -8.33 -9.02 -1.47
C ILE A 124 -8.17 -10.44 -0.93
N ASP A 125 -8.82 -10.78 0.19
CA ASP A 125 -8.67 -12.11 0.81
C ASP A 125 -9.14 -13.22 -0.14
N PHE A 126 -10.29 -13.01 -0.80
CA PHE A 126 -10.77 -13.95 -1.81
C PHE A 126 -9.75 -14.17 -2.93
N ILE A 127 -9.16 -13.09 -3.46
CA ILE A 127 -8.20 -13.15 -4.55
C ILE A 127 -6.91 -13.86 -4.10
N LEU A 128 -6.36 -13.47 -2.95
CA LEU A 128 -5.14 -14.09 -2.40
C LEU A 128 -5.34 -15.61 -2.21
N ARG A 129 -6.47 -16.02 -1.62
CA ARG A 129 -6.79 -17.43 -1.39
C ARG A 129 -7.00 -18.19 -2.68
N SER A 130 -7.78 -17.65 -3.61
CA SER A 130 -8.08 -18.32 -4.89
C SER A 130 -6.85 -18.50 -5.76
N LYS A 131 -5.85 -17.61 -5.64
CA LYS A 131 -4.56 -17.71 -6.32
C LYS A 131 -3.52 -18.55 -5.55
N GLY A 132 -3.85 -19.05 -4.36
CA GLY A 132 -2.93 -19.83 -3.53
C GLY A 132 -1.75 -19.02 -2.98
N ILE A 133 -1.91 -17.69 -2.84
CA ILE A 133 -0.88 -16.82 -2.29
C ILE A 133 -0.64 -17.18 -0.82
N LYS A 134 0.63 -17.28 -0.46
CA LYS A 134 1.11 -17.58 0.90
C LYS A 134 1.89 -16.41 1.49
N THR A 135 2.64 -15.70 0.65
CA THR A 135 3.47 -14.55 1.05
C THR A 135 2.90 -13.26 0.47
N VAL A 136 2.68 -12.26 1.32
CA VAL A 136 2.27 -10.92 0.92
C VAL A 136 3.38 -9.91 1.26
N ILE A 137 3.77 -9.11 0.29
CA ILE A 137 4.76 -8.05 0.41
C ILE A 137 4.02 -6.73 0.32
N LEU A 138 4.09 -5.90 1.38
CA LEU A 138 3.30 -4.69 1.53
C LEU A 138 4.16 -3.44 1.36
N GLY A 139 3.68 -2.50 0.56
CA GLY A 139 4.22 -1.15 0.44
C GLY A 139 3.12 -0.12 0.25
N GLY A 140 3.38 1.15 0.56
CA GLY A 140 2.42 2.23 0.33
C GLY A 140 2.26 3.24 1.46
N PHE A 141 1.06 3.78 1.61
CA PHE A 141 0.71 4.87 2.51
C PHE A 141 -0.42 4.48 3.47
N LEU A 142 -0.39 4.98 4.72
CA LEU A 142 0.76 5.49 5.45
C LEU A 142 1.44 4.33 6.18
N THR A 143 2.75 4.46 6.46
CA THR A 143 3.55 3.45 7.18
C THR A 143 2.84 2.94 8.43
N ASN A 144 2.45 3.86 9.31
CA ASN A 144 1.82 3.62 10.61
C ASN A 144 0.28 3.61 10.58
N CYS A 145 -0.32 3.47 9.41
CA CYS A 145 -1.79 3.52 9.26
C CYS A 145 -2.29 2.40 8.35
N CYS A 146 -2.54 2.67 7.05
CA CYS A 146 -3.13 1.67 6.17
C CYS A 146 -2.19 0.48 5.93
N VAL A 147 -0.88 0.72 5.80
CA VAL A 147 0.11 -0.36 5.67
C VAL A 147 0.14 -1.21 6.93
N GLU A 148 0.26 -0.59 8.09
CA GLU A 148 0.29 -1.30 9.38
C GLU A 148 -1.03 -2.03 9.66
N SER A 149 -2.19 -1.40 9.40
CA SER A 149 -3.49 -2.06 9.57
C SER A 149 -3.62 -3.30 8.69
N THR A 150 -3.21 -3.20 7.41
CA THR A 150 -3.21 -4.32 6.47
C THR A 150 -2.22 -5.41 6.88
N MET A 151 -1.05 -5.02 7.37
CA MET A 151 -0.02 -5.94 7.87
C MET A 151 -0.55 -6.81 9.03
N ARG A 152 -1.20 -6.18 10.02
CA ARG A 152 -1.76 -6.89 11.19
C ARG A 152 -2.82 -7.89 10.75
N THR A 153 -3.75 -7.50 9.89
CA THR A 153 -4.80 -8.40 9.39
C THR A 153 -4.23 -9.51 8.53
N ALA A 154 -3.26 -9.24 7.65
CA ALA A 154 -2.61 -10.27 6.87
C ALA A 154 -1.91 -11.33 7.75
N TYR A 155 -1.23 -10.89 8.81
CA TYR A 155 -0.60 -11.77 9.80
C TYR A 155 -1.64 -12.66 10.51
N GLU A 156 -2.75 -12.07 10.96
CA GLU A 156 -3.84 -12.81 11.63
C GLU A 156 -4.55 -13.80 10.70
N HIS A 157 -4.59 -13.50 9.40
CA HIS A 157 -5.12 -14.40 8.37
C HIS A 157 -4.15 -15.53 8.00
N GLY A 158 -2.94 -15.57 8.60
CA GLY A 158 -1.95 -16.63 8.44
C GLY A 158 -1.09 -16.53 7.19
N PHE A 159 -1.00 -15.33 6.58
CA PHE A 159 -0.02 -15.09 5.52
C PHE A 159 1.39 -14.91 6.10
N GLU A 160 2.40 -15.28 5.34
CA GLU A 160 3.76 -14.78 5.57
C GLU A 160 3.80 -13.32 5.10
N VAL A 161 4.10 -12.40 6.02
CA VAL A 161 4.03 -10.96 5.73
C VAL A 161 5.44 -10.38 5.67
N ILE A 162 5.74 -9.71 4.56
CA ILE A 162 6.91 -8.85 4.39
C ILE A 162 6.41 -7.41 4.31
N THR A 163 6.94 -6.52 5.14
CA THR A 163 6.63 -5.09 5.03
C THR A 163 7.87 -4.35 4.57
N LEU A 164 7.74 -3.65 3.45
CA LEU A 164 8.85 -2.89 2.87
C LEU A 164 9.16 -1.67 3.75
N THR A 165 10.45 -1.44 4.01
CA THR A 165 10.88 -0.32 4.86
C THR A 165 11.23 0.95 4.06
N ASP A 166 11.48 0.81 2.77
CA ASP A 166 11.88 1.88 1.85
C ASP A 166 10.89 2.08 0.68
N CYS A 167 9.73 1.42 0.76
CA CYS A 167 8.60 1.59 -0.16
C CYS A 167 7.31 1.95 0.60
N VAL A 168 7.45 2.62 1.75
CA VAL A 168 6.38 3.15 2.57
C VAL A 168 6.72 4.56 3.04
N ALA A 169 5.71 5.39 3.36
CA ALA A 169 5.93 6.71 3.94
C ALA A 169 4.84 7.05 4.96
N ALA A 170 5.24 7.74 6.03
CA ALA A 170 4.37 8.37 7.01
C ALA A 170 4.43 9.90 6.88
N THR A 171 3.75 10.63 7.75
CA THR A 171 3.74 12.09 7.76
C THR A 171 5.00 12.70 8.37
N SER A 172 5.78 11.91 9.09
CA SER A 172 7.10 12.29 9.60
C SER A 172 8.06 11.11 9.62
N LEU A 173 9.37 11.40 9.62
CA LEU A 173 10.41 10.36 9.80
C LEU A 173 10.31 9.69 11.17
N GLU A 174 9.87 10.41 12.19
CA GLU A 174 9.70 9.86 13.53
C GLU A 174 8.62 8.76 13.52
N GLU A 175 7.43 9.07 13.00
CA GLU A 175 6.33 8.10 12.86
C GLU A 175 6.72 6.90 12.00
N HIS A 176 7.38 7.17 10.86
CA HIS A 176 7.87 6.14 9.95
C HIS A 176 8.86 5.19 10.64
N ASN A 177 9.88 5.75 11.29
CA ASN A 177 10.91 4.96 11.96
C ASN A 177 10.38 4.21 13.18
N ASN A 178 9.43 4.80 13.92
CA ASN A 178 8.81 4.15 15.07
C ASN A 178 8.00 2.91 14.65
N ALA A 179 7.17 3.02 13.62
CA ALA A 179 6.42 1.88 13.10
C ALA A 179 7.34 0.76 12.61
N ILE A 180 8.38 1.09 11.83
CA ILE A 180 9.34 0.11 11.33
C ILE A 180 10.10 -0.57 12.48
N LYS A 181 10.47 0.19 13.50
CA LYS A 181 11.28 -0.33 14.61
C LYS A 181 10.49 -1.17 15.61
N TYR A 182 9.27 -0.76 15.92
CA TYR A 182 8.52 -1.32 17.04
C TYR A 182 7.33 -2.18 16.63
N ASP A 183 6.61 -1.80 15.56
CA ASP A 183 5.37 -2.47 15.17
C ASP A 183 5.60 -3.54 14.10
N PHE A 184 6.35 -3.21 13.03
CA PHE A 184 6.57 -4.13 11.92
C PHE A 184 7.17 -5.48 12.34
N PRO A 185 8.20 -5.55 13.22
CA PRO A 185 8.78 -6.83 13.62
C PRO A 185 7.84 -7.74 14.41
N MET A 186 6.72 -7.22 14.94
CA MET A 186 5.73 -8.02 15.66
C MET A 186 4.80 -8.80 14.73
N PHE A 187 4.56 -8.30 13.50
CA PHE A 187 3.56 -8.84 12.59
C PHE A 187 4.10 -9.14 11.18
N SER A 188 5.34 -8.84 10.93
CA SER A 188 5.96 -9.07 9.61
C SER A 188 7.46 -9.30 9.72
N LYS A 189 8.08 -9.57 8.58
CA LYS A 189 9.54 -9.51 8.38
C LYS A 189 9.84 -8.20 7.64
N PRO A 190 10.28 -7.12 8.32
CA PRO A 190 10.63 -5.87 7.65
C PRO A 190 11.83 -6.08 6.73
N MET A 191 11.71 -5.64 5.47
CA MET A 191 12.78 -5.79 4.48
C MET A 191 12.90 -4.54 3.63
N ARG A 192 14.11 -4.26 3.14
CA ARG A 192 14.29 -3.27 2.08
C ARG A 192 13.93 -3.87 0.72
N SER A 193 13.51 -3.03 -0.20
CA SER A 193 13.21 -3.45 -1.58
C SER A 193 14.38 -4.17 -2.26
N ALA A 194 15.63 -3.73 -2.00
CA ALA A 194 16.84 -4.37 -2.51
C ALA A 194 17.00 -5.82 -2.02
N ASP A 195 16.65 -6.09 -0.76
CA ASP A 195 16.74 -7.44 -0.18
C ASP A 195 15.65 -8.36 -0.74
N VAL A 196 14.48 -7.81 -1.03
CA VAL A 196 13.41 -8.53 -1.73
C VAL A 196 13.83 -8.85 -3.17
N LEU A 197 14.39 -7.88 -3.89
CA LEU A 197 14.90 -8.07 -5.26
C LEU A 197 15.93 -9.20 -5.35
N ALA A 198 16.85 -9.27 -4.39
CA ALA A 198 17.87 -10.32 -4.32
C ALA A 198 17.28 -11.72 -4.08
N GLN A 199 16.02 -11.82 -3.66
CA GLN A 199 15.33 -13.08 -3.38
C GLN A 199 14.28 -13.46 -4.44
N LEU A 200 14.05 -12.61 -5.44
CA LEU A 200 13.17 -12.87 -6.58
C LEU A 200 13.89 -13.54 -7.75
N SER A 201 15.19 -13.75 -7.66
CA SER A 201 16.05 -14.30 -8.72
C SER A 201 16.27 -15.81 -8.58
#